data_343520f256cb1ab2204c9745c02bdd3e
#
_entry.id   343520f256cb1ab2204c9745c02bdd3e
#
_cell.length_a   1.000
_cell.length_b   1.000
_cell.length_c   1.000
_cell.angle_alpha   90.00
_cell.angle_beta   90.00
_cell.angle_gamma   90.00
#
_symmetry.space_group_name_H-M   'P 1'
#
loop_
_entity.id
_entity.type
_entity.pdbx_description
1 polymer ?
#
loop_
_entity_poly.entity_id
_entity_poly.type
_entity_poly.pdbx_seq_one_letter_code
_entity_poly.pdbx_strand_id
1 'polypeptide(L)'
;VVHQMLFNTDQVIELFLVGVGGVGGALLEQVKRQQEWLKKKHIDLRVCGIANSKALLTNVHGLNLENWQAELEEAKEPFNLGRLIRLVKEYHLLNPVIVDCTSSQAVADQYADFLREGFHVVTPNKKANTSSMDYYHQLRYAAEKSRRKFLYDTNVGAGLPVIENLQNLLNAGDELMKFSGILSGSLSYIFGKLDEGMSFSEATTLAREMGYTEPD
;
A
#
# COMPACT_ATOMS: atom_id res chain seq x y z
N VAL A 1 14.08 19.02 -28.92
CA VAL A 1 14.55 20.05 -27.98
C VAL A 1 13.35 20.86 -27.45
N VAL A 2 12.55 21.50 -28.32
CA VAL A 2 11.39 22.34 -27.88
C VAL A 2 10.36 21.54 -27.09
N HIS A 3 10.02 20.32 -27.50
CA HIS A 3 9.13 19.43 -26.77
C HIS A 3 9.67 19.08 -25.36
N GLN A 4 10.96 18.77 -25.24
CA GLN A 4 11.59 18.51 -23.95
C GLN A 4 11.63 19.74 -23.04
N MET A 5 11.83 20.94 -23.58
CA MET A 5 11.81 22.17 -22.79
C MET A 5 10.41 22.59 -22.33
N LEU A 6 9.37 22.32 -23.13
CA LEU A 6 7.98 22.67 -22.79
C LEU A 6 7.26 21.61 -21.94
N PHE A 7 7.69 20.34 -22.01
CA PHE A 7 7.03 19.19 -21.36
C PHE A 7 7.94 18.43 -20.38
N ASN A 8 9.10 18.99 -20.02
CA ASN A 8 9.95 18.42 -18.97
C ASN A 8 9.39 18.82 -17.58
N THR A 9 8.12 18.50 -17.36
CA THR A 9 7.47 18.68 -16.07
C THR A 9 7.72 17.45 -15.23
N ASP A 10 8.04 17.65 -13.96
CA ASP A 10 8.16 16.56 -13.01
C ASP A 10 6.85 15.78 -12.95
N GLN A 11 6.94 14.45 -12.88
CA GLN A 11 5.77 13.61 -12.65
C GLN A 11 5.34 13.77 -11.20
N VAL A 12 4.23 14.46 -10.98
CA VAL A 12 3.66 14.61 -9.62
C VAL A 12 2.88 13.35 -9.25
N ILE A 13 3.15 12.84 -8.05
CA ILE A 13 2.43 11.73 -7.43
C ILE A 13 1.92 12.22 -6.08
N GLU A 14 0.61 12.20 -5.88
CA GLU A 14 -0.06 12.62 -4.65
C GLU A 14 -0.41 11.39 -3.80
N LEU A 15 0.36 11.16 -2.75
CA LEU A 15 0.25 9.98 -1.89
C LEU A 15 -0.62 10.27 -0.67
N PHE A 16 -1.58 9.40 -0.41
CA PHE A 16 -2.42 9.38 0.78
C PHE A 16 -2.19 8.07 1.54
N LEU A 17 -1.57 8.13 2.70
CA LEU A 17 -1.25 6.97 3.54
C LEU A 17 -2.33 6.75 4.60
N VAL A 18 -2.88 5.55 4.63
CA VAL A 18 -3.81 5.09 5.66
C VAL A 18 -3.13 3.97 6.47
N GLY A 19 -2.97 4.22 7.76
CA GLY A 19 -2.28 3.31 8.66
C GLY A 19 -0.79 3.67 8.84
N VAL A 20 -0.45 4.14 10.04
CA VAL A 20 0.89 4.61 10.41
C VAL A 20 1.56 3.71 11.48
N GLY A 21 1.23 2.43 11.46
CA GLY A 21 1.92 1.41 12.24
C GLY A 21 3.34 1.15 11.71
N GLY A 22 3.90 0.00 12.05
CA GLY A 22 5.27 -0.35 11.65
C GLY A 22 5.54 -0.21 10.14
N VAL A 23 4.63 -0.73 9.28
CA VAL A 23 4.79 -0.67 7.82
C VAL A 23 4.61 0.75 7.28
N GLY A 24 3.53 1.45 7.68
CA GLY A 24 3.27 2.81 7.19
C GLY A 24 4.32 3.81 7.68
N GLY A 25 4.75 3.71 8.94
CA GLY A 25 5.84 4.53 9.48
C GLY A 25 7.15 4.30 8.74
N ALA A 26 7.52 3.04 8.47
CA ALA A 26 8.71 2.71 7.69
C ALA A 26 8.64 3.27 6.26
N LEU A 27 7.46 3.24 5.63
CA LEU A 27 7.27 3.84 4.31
C LEU A 27 7.48 5.35 4.32
N LEU A 28 6.95 6.08 5.31
CA LEU A 28 7.17 7.53 5.43
C LEU A 28 8.66 7.88 5.59
N GLU A 29 9.39 7.11 6.39
CA GLU A 29 10.83 7.28 6.55
C GLU A 29 11.59 6.97 5.25
N GLN A 30 11.16 5.98 4.46
CA GLN A 30 11.73 5.71 3.15
C GLN A 30 11.45 6.84 2.17
N VAL A 31 10.21 7.33 2.10
CA VAL A 31 9.83 8.47 1.25
C VAL A 31 10.69 9.69 1.60
N LYS A 32 10.81 10.03 2.88
CA LYS A 32 11.64 11.14 3.37
C LYS A 32 13.08 11.02 2.89
N ARG A 33 13.70 9.85 3.03
CA ARG A 33 15.09 9.62 2.59
C ARG A 33 15.26 9.64 1.07
N GLN A 34 14.23 9.28 0.32
CA GLN A 34 14.29 9.16 -1.13
C GLN A 34 13.90 10.44 -1.89
N GLN A 35 13.39 11.47 -1.23
CA GLN A 35 12.87 12.68 -1.88
C GLN A 35 13.87 13.33 -2.86
N GLU A 36 15.12 13.50 -2.44
CA GLU A 36 16.16 14.09 -3.29
C GLU A 36 16.50 13.23 -4.52
N TRP A 37 16.50 11.91 -4.33
CA TRP A 37 16.74 10.98 -5.43
C TRP A 37 15.56 10.97 -6.42
N LEU A 38 14.32 10.99 -5.93
CA LEU A 38 13.12 11.05 -6.76
C LEU A 38 13.08 12.34 -7.58
N LYS A 39 13.40 13.50 -6.97
CA LYS A 39 13.51 14.78 -7.68
C LYS A 39 14.53 14.73 -8.81
N LYS A 40 15.69 14.10 -8.60
CA LYS A 40 16.70 13.90 -9.67
C LYS A 40 16.19 13.01 -10.82
N LYS A 41 15.14 12.22 -10.57
CA LYS A 41 14.44 11.40 -11.58
C LYS A 41 13.22 12.08 -12.17
N HIS A 42 13.02 13.36 -11.89
CA HIS A 42 11.82 14.12 -12.29
C HIS A 42 10.52 13.54 -11.74
N ILE A 43 10.56 13.01 -10.51
CA ILE A 43 9.41 12.53 -9.78
C ILE A 43 9.23 13.41 -8.53
N ASP A 44 8.11 14.11 -8.47
CA ASP A 44 7.68 14.89 -7.31
C ASP A 44 6.65 14.05 -6.53
N LEU A 45 7.14 13.29 -5.56
CA LEU A 45 6.29 12.48 -4.67
C LEU A 45 5.90 13.32 -3.45
N ARG A 46 4.63 13.68 -3.38
CA ARG A 46 4.04 14.46 -2.30
C ARG A 46 3.20 13.58 -1.41
N VAL A 47 3.47 13.53 -0.11
CA VAL A 47 2.58 12.92 0.86
C VAL A 47 1.49 13.95 1.20
N CYS A 48 0.32 13.81 0.56
CA CYS A 48 -0.78 14.75 0.69
C CYS A 48 -1.78 14.39 1.79
N GLY A 49 -1.68 13.18 2.35
CA GLY A 49 -2.52 12.76 3.46
C GLY A 49 -1.87 11.66 4.28
N ILE A 50 -2.05 11.74 5.58
CA ILE A 50 -1.64 10.72 6.55
C ILE A 50 -2.82 10.49 7.49
N ALA A 51 -3.22 9.21 7.66
CA ALA A 51 -4.34 8.86 8.51
C ALA A 51 -4.03 7.68 9.42
N ASN A 52 -4.60 7.74 10.61
CA ASN A 52 -4.76 6.59 11.51
C ASN A 52 -6.26 6.31 11.74
N SER A 53 -6.61 5.43 12.67
CA SER A 53 -8.01 5.09 12.97
C SER A 53 -8.82 6.24 13.58
N LYS A 54 -8.19 7.34 14.00
CA LYS A 54 -8.82 8.44 14.72
C LYS A 54 -8.81 9.74 13.94
N ALA A 55 -7.71 10.05 13.28
CA ALA A 55 -7.44 11.35 12.70
C ALA A 55 -6.93 11.26 11.26
N LEU A 56 -7.14 12.33 10.53
CA LEU A 56 -6.66 12.56 9.17
C LEU A 56 -5.93 13.90 9.10
N LEU A 57 -4.69 13.88 8.68
CA LEU A 57 -3.87 15.05 8.40
C LEU A 57 -3.74 15.20 6.88
N THR A 58 -4.06 16.35 6.32
CA THR A 58 -4.00 16.59 4.86
C THR A 58 -3.35 17.91 4.51
N ASN A 59 -2.56 17.89 3.44
CA ASN A 59 -2.04 19.07 2.76
C ASN A 59 -1.79 18.73 1.28
N VAL A 60 -2.56 19.29 0.37
CA VAL A 60 -2.48 19.00 -1.08
C VAL A 60 -1.15 19.39 -1.72
N HIS A 61 -0.38 20.27 -1.08
CA HIS A 61 0.96 20.67 -1.53
C HIS A 61 2.09 19.80 -0.97
N GLY A 62 1.75 18.80 -0.14
CA GLY A 62 2.66 17.92 0.56
C GLY A 62 2.84 18.27 2.03
N LEU A 63 2.85 17.26 2.88
CA LEU A 63 3.10 17.35 4.31
C LEU A 63 4.61 17.39 4.59
N ASN A 64 4.98 18.09 5.66
CA ASN A 64 6.34 18.01 6.19
C ASN A 64 6.51 16.70 6.96
N LEU A 65 7.39 15.83 6.47
CA LEU A 65 7.62 14.51 7.08
C LEU A 65 8.57 14.54 8.29
N GLU A 66 9.07 15.71 8.72
CA GLU A 66 9.91 15.80 9.92
C GLU A 66 9.10 15.66 11.21
N ASN A 67 7.89 16.21 11.25
CA ASN A 67 7.06 16.30 12.46
C ASN A 67 5.67 15.70 12.27
N TRP A 68 5.47 14.83 11.28
CA TRP A 68 4.15 14.30 10.94
C TRP A 68 3.43 13.61 12.10
N GLN A 69 4.18 12.95 13.03
CA GLN A 69 3.58 12.27 14.19
C GLN A 69 2.88 13.27 15.11
N ALA A 70 3.58 14.34 15.49
CA ALA A 70 3.01 15.38 16.36
C ALA A 70 1.84 16.09 15.67
N GLU A 71 1.98 16.41 14.38
CA GLU A 71 0.90 17.04 13.60
C GLU A 71 -0.33 16.14 13.47
N LEU A 72 -0.15 14.82 13.34
CA LEU A 72 -1.26 13.86 13.27
C LEU A 72 -1.95 13.69 14.64
N GLU A 73 -1.20 13.73 15.74
CA GLU A 73 -1.77 13.68 17.10
C GLU A 73 -2.60 14.92 17.41
N GLU A 74 -2.20 16.09 16.92
CA GLU A 74 -2.92 17.34 17.05
C GLU A 74 -4.06 17.52 16.04
N ALA A 75 -4.13 16.67 15.01
CA ALA A 75 -5.12 16.77 13.97
C ALA A 75 -6.54 16.56 14.51
N LYS A 76 -7.42 17.50 14.20
CA LYS A 76 -8.81 17.51 14.67
C LYS A 76 -9.78 16.89 13.65
N GLU A 77 -9.34 16.71 12.40
CA GLU A 77 -10.17 16.12 11.37
C GLU A 77 -10.29 14.61 11.62
N PRO A 78 -11.51 14.07 11.77
CA PRO A 78 -11.69 12.64 11.99
C PRO A 78 -11.35 11.87 10.71
N PHE A 79 -10.88 10.64 10.90
CA PHE A 79 -10.61 9.75 9.77
C PHE A 79 -11.86 9.54 8.92
N ASN A 80 -11.78 9.92 7.65
CA ASN A 80 -12.88 9.79 6.69
C ASN A 80 -12.34 9.59 5.27
N LEU A 81 -12.49 8.39 4.75
CA LEU A 81 -12.04 8.04 3.40
C LEU A 81 -12.74 8.87 2.30
N GLY A 82 -14.03 9.18 2.46
CA GLY A 82 -14.77 10.03 1.54
C GLY A 82 -14.21 11.46 1.45
N ARG A 83 -13.52 11.93 2.49
CA ARG A 83 -12.83 13.23 2.46
C ARG A 83 -11.68 13.24 1.47
N LEU A 84 -10.93 12.12 1.38
CA LEU A 84 -9.83 11.99 0.43
C LEU A 84 -10.32 12.09 -1.02
N ILE A 85 -11.44 11.42 -1.33
CA ILE A 85 -12.06 11.51 -2.66
C ILE A 85 -12.48 12.96 -2.99
N ARG A 86 -13.08 13.66 -2.03
CA ARG A 86 -13.46 15.07 -2.21
C ARG A 86 -12.24 15.97 -2.45
N LEU A 87 -11.16 15.79 -1.68
CA LEU A 87 -9.92 16.55 -1.88
C LEU A 87 -9.36 16.38 -3.29
N VAL A 88 -9.28 15.15 -3.78
CA VAL A 88 -8.77 14.87 -5.13
C VAL A 88 -9.60 15.58 -6.19
N LYS A 89 -10.93 15.58 -6.06
CA LYS A 89 -11.84 16.27 -6.99
C LYS A 89 -11.74 17.80 -6.88
N GLU A 90 -11.71 18.31 -5.67
CA GLU A 90 -11.66 19.77 -5.38
C GLU A 90 -10.38 20.41 -5.91
N TYR A 91 -9.23 19.73 -5.71
CA TYR A 91 -7.93 20.25 -6.12
C TYR A 91 -7.43 19.70 -7.46
N HIS A 92 -8.25 18.91 -8.16
CA HIS A 92 -7.93 18.32 -9.47
C HIS A 92 -6.60 17.57 -9.49
N LEU A 93 -6.34 16.76 -8.46
CA LEU A 93 -5.11 15.98 -8.36
C LEU A 93 -5.08 14.92 -9.47
N LEU A 94 -3.93 14.80 -10.15
CA LEU A 94 -3.84 14.02 -11.40
C LEU A 94 -3.45 12.55 -11.17
N ASN A 95 -2.57 12.30 -10.21
CA ASN A 95 -2.04 10.98 -9.92
C ASN A 95 -2.19 10.62 -8.43
N PRO A 96 -3.42 10.63 -7.90
CA PRO A 96 -3.65 10.28 -6.51
C PRO A 96 -3.39 8.79 -6.29
N VAL A 97 -2.59 8.49 -5.27
CA VAL A 97 -2.26 7.14 -4.84
C VAL A 97 -2.70 6.97 -3.40
N ILE A 98 -3.59 6.03 -3.13
CA ILE A 98 -3.87 5.60 -1.77
C ILE A 98 -2.98 4.42 -1.41
N VAL A 99 -2.31 4.52 -0.27
CA VAL A 99 -1.50 3.44 0.29
C VAL A 99 -2.16 2.98 1.58
N ASP A 100 -2.70 1.77 1.59
CA ASP A 100 -3.29 1.19 2.79
C ASP A 100 -2.30 0.27 3.49
N CYS A 101 -1.75 0.73 4.60
CA CYS A 101 -0.88 -0.03 5.50
C CYS A 101 -1.62 -0.52 6.76
N THR A 102 -2.95 -0.66 6.70
CA THR A 102 -3.76 -1.18 7.80
C THR A 102 -3.99 -2.69 7.67
N SER A 103 -4.60 -3.29 8.70
CA SER A 103 -5.25 -4.60 8.66
C SER A 103 -6.78 -4.50 8.63
N SER A 104 -7.33 -3.32 8.27
CA SER A 104 -8.76 -3.03 8.31
C SER A 104 -9.51 -3.61 7.10
N GLN A 105 -10.56 -4.40 7.36
CA GLN A 105 -11.49 -4.84 6.32
C GLN A 105 -12.27 -3.65 5.74
N ALA A 106 -12.70 -2.73 6.59
CA ALA A 106 -13.50 -1.56 6.17
C ALA A 106 -12.73 -0.64 5.20
N VAL A 107 -11.40 -0.57 5.30
CA VAL A 107 -10.57 0.15 4.33
C VAL A 107 -10.43 -0.65 3.05
N ALA A 108 -10.16 -1.95 3.16
CA ALA A 108 -10.01 -2.84 2.01
C ALA A 108 -11.29 -2.91 1.15
N ASP A 109 -12.47 -2.86 1.76
CA ASP A 109 -13.75 -2.88 1.05
C ASP A 109 -14.00 -1.63 0.17
N GLN A 110 -13.22 -0.56 0.36
CA GLN A 110 -13.36 0.68 -0.42
C GLN A 110 -12.40 0.79 -1.61
N TYR A 111 -11.52 -0.19 -1.84
CA TYR A 111 -10.56 -0.09 -2.93
C TYR A 111 -11.20 0.03 -4.31
N ALA A 112 -12.31 -0.69 -4.54
CA ALA A 112 -13.03 -0.60 -5.81
C ALA A 112 -13.55 0.83 -6.07
N ASP A 113 -13.99 1.53 -5.02
CA ASP A 113 -14.47 2.92 -5.13
C ASP A 113 -13.31 3.88 -5.34
N PHE A 114 -12.18 3.72 -4.64
CA PHE A 114 -10.97 4.50 -4.90
C PHE A 114 -10.51 4.36 -6.35
N LEU A 115 -10.45 3.13 -6.88
CA LEU A 115 -10.07 2.89 -8.27
C LEU A 115 -11.03 3.60 -9.25
N ARG A 116 -12.36 3.51 -9.03
CA ARG A 116 -13.38 4.19 -9.86
C ARG A 116 -13.27 5.71 -9.78
N GLU A 117 -12.89 6.24 -8.63
CA GLU A 117 -12.72 7.67 -8.38
C GLU A 117 -11.35 8.21 -8.80
N GLY A 118 -10.55 7.36 -9.46
CA GLY A 118 -9.31 7.77 -10.11
C GLY A 118 -8.04 7.62 -9.29
N PHE A 119 -8.09 6.97 -8.13
CA PHE A 119 -6.89 6.65 -7.36
C PHE A 119 -6.19 5.40 -7.91
N HIS A 120 -4.88 5.36 -7.81
CA HIS A 120 -4.13 4.12 -7.75
C HIS A 120 -4.19 3.58 -6.31
N VAL A 121 -4.21 2.27 -6.15
CA VAL A 121 -4.20 1.61 -4.84
C VAL A 121 -2.94 0.79 -4.69
N VAL A 122 -2.23 0.98 -3.58
CA VAL A 122 -1.04 0.20 -3.20
C VAL A 122 -1.24 -0.35 -1.79
N THR A 123 -1.04 -1.65 -1.56
CA THR A 123 -1.35 -2.19 -0.25
C THR A 123 -0.61 -3.48 0.11
N PRO A 124 -0.07 -3.58 1.36
CA PRO A 124 0.26 -4.84 2.00
C PRO A 124 -0.94 -5.55 2.63
N ASN A 125 -2.10 -4.89 2.77
CA ASN A 125 -3.30 -5.48 3.37
C ASN A 125 -3.88 -6.58 2.47
N LYS A 126 -3.88 -7.81 2.99
CA LYS A 126 -4.27 -9.02 2.24
C LYS A 126 -5.78 -9.16 2.09
N LYS A 127 -6.57 -8.48 2.94
CA LYS A 127 -8.03 -8.71 3.07
C LYS A 127 -8.80 -8.50 1.78
N ALA A 128 -8.44 -7.53 0.96
CA ALA A 128 -9.09 -7.30 -0.32
C ALA A 128 -8.92 -8.47 -1.30
N ASN A 129 -7.77 -9.13 -1.29
CA ASN A 129 -7.47 -10.25 -2.19
C ASN A 129 -7.93 -11.61 -1.65
N THR A 130 -8.36 -11.71 -0.38
CA THR A 130 -8.72 -12.95 0.30
C THR A 130 -10.17 -13.00 0.77
N SER A 131 -10.98 -11.94 0.55
CA SER A 131 -12.35 -11.86 1.00
C SER A 131 -13.30 -12.75 0.17
N SER A 132 -13.48 -12.48 -1.11
CA SER A 132 -14.28 -13.26 -2.03
C SER A 132 -13.78 -13.16 -3.46
N MET A 133 -14.08 -14.18 -4.29
CA MET A 133 -13.74 -14.14 -5.72
C MET A 133 -14.48 -13.03 -6.46
N ASP A 134 -15.71 -12.72 -6.07
CA ASP A 134 -16.47 -11.62 -6.68
C ASP A 134 -15.79 -10.29 -6.46
N TYR A 135 -15.34 -10.01 -5.23
CA TYR A 135 -14.61 -8.79 -4.91
C TYR A 135 -13.22 -8.77 -5.60
N TYR A 136 -12.55 -9.90 -5.64
CA TYR A 136 -11.29 -10.06 -6.38
C TYR A 136 -11.43 -9.66 -7.85
N HIS A 137 -12.47 -10.14 -8.54
CA HIS A 137 -12.75 -9.78 -9.93
C HIS A 137 -13.19 -8.32 -10.07
N GLN A 138 -14.02 -7.83 -9.13
CA GLN A 138 -14.47 -6.44 -9.11
C GLN A 138 -13.30 -5.44 -9.04
N LEU A 139 -12.29 -5.72 -8.21
CA LEU A 139 -11.10 -4.86 -8.08
C LEU A 139 -10.32 -4.78 -9.40
N ARG A 140 -10.08 -5.92 -10.05
CA ARG A 140 -9.34 -5.97 -11.31
C ARG A 140 -10.11 -5.29 -12.43
N TYR A 141 -11.40 -5.52 -12.52
CA TYR A 141 -12.27 -4.82 -13.45
C TYR A 141 -12.28 -3.30 -13.21
N ALA A 142 -12.38 -2.87 -11.95
CA ALA A 142 -12.36 -1.45 -11.61
C ALA A 142 -11.02 -0.80 -11.99
N ALA A 143 -9.89 -1.47 -11.70
CA ALA A 143 -8.56 -0.99 -12.04
C ALA A 143 -8.36 -0.85 -13.55
N GLU A 144 -8.76 -1.87 -14.32
CA GLU A 144 -8.66 -1.89 -15.78
C GLU A 144 -9.54 -0.78 -16.40
N LYS A 145 -10.81 -0.73 -16.02
CA LYS A 145 -11.78 0.23 -16.56
C LYS A 145 -11.39 1.68 -16.28
N SER A 146 -10.87 1.98 -15.09
CA SER A 146 -10.42 3.33 -14.72
C SER A 146 -8.99 3.62 -15.18
N ARG A 147 -8.28 2.65 -15.76
CA ARG A 147 -6.85 2.74 -16.10
C ARG A 147 -6.00 3.13 -14.88
N ARG A 148 -6.34 2.58 -13.72
CA ARG A 148 -5.61 2.76 -12.47
C ARG A 148 -4.95 1.46 -12.05
N LYS A 149 -3.87 1.57 -11.29
CA LYS A 149 -3.13 0.40 -10.83
C LYS A 149 -3.63 -0.03 -9.46
N PHE A 150 -3.77 -1.34 -9.28
CA PHE A 150 -3.93 -1.99 -7.98
C PHE A 150 -2.69 -2.83 -7.74
N LEU A 151 -1.80 -2.37 -6.85
CA LEU A 151 -0.50 -2.97 -6.56
C LEU A 151 -0.54 -3.60 -5.16
N TYR A 152 -0.23 -4.89 -5.09
CA TYR A 152 -0.34 -5.71 -3.88
C TYR A 152 0.80 -6.74 -3.78
N ASP A 153 1.96 -6.44 -4.34
CA ASP A 153 3.09 -7.38 -4.40
C ASP A 153 3.48 -7.92 -3.03
N THR A 154 3.49 -7.06 -2.01
CA THR A 154 3.81 -7.40 -0.62
C THR A 154 2.75 -8.27 0.08
N ASN A 155 1.63 -8.61 -0.57
CA ASN A 155 0.68 -9.59 -0.03
C ASN A 155 1.25 -11.00 0.02
N VAL A 156 2.24 -11.32 -0.83
CA VAL A 156 2.87 -12.64 -0.92
C VAL A 156 4.38 -12.48 -0.90
N GLY A 157 5.06 -13.19 0.00
CA GLY A 157 6.52 -13.18 0.05
C GLY A 157 7.15 -11.93 0.69
N ALA A 158 6.37 -11.15 1.42
CA ALA A 158 6.82 -9.91 2.08
C ALA A 158 7.51 -8.93 1.10
N GLY A 159 8.81 -8.69 1.24
CA GLY A 159 9.58 -7.81 0.35
C GLY A 159 10.14 -8.47 -0.91
N LEU A 160 9.82 -9.75 -1.17
CA LEU A 160 10.23 -10.43 -2.40
C LEU A 160 9.24 -10.09 -3.53
N PRO A 161 9.72 -9.72 -4.74
CA PRO A 161 8.85 -9.34 -5.87
C PRO A 161 8.25 -10.59 -6.55
N VAL A 162 7.41 -11.34 -5.85
CA VAL A 162 6.85 -12.62 -6.31
C VAL A 162 5.74 -12.39 -7.32
N ILE A 163 4.75 -11.55 -6.97
CA ILE A 163 3.58 -11.29 -7.82
C ILE A 163 3.99 -10.51 -9.05
N GLU A 164 4.80 -9.47 -8.89
CA GLU A 164 5.26 -8.65 -10.01
C GLU A 164 6.02 -9.47 -11.05
N ASN A 165 6.98 -10.30 -10.62
CA ASN A 165 7.74 -11.15 -11.53
C ASN A 165 6.84 -12.15 -12.25
N LEU A 166 5.91 -12.78 -11.52
CA LEU A 166 4.96 -13.72 -12.12
C LEU A 166 4.06 -13.02 -13.14
N GLN A 167 3.52 -11.86 -12.82
CA GLN A 167 2.70 -11.09 -13.75
C GLN A 167 3.47 -10.65 -14.99
N ASN A 168 4.73 -10.25 -14.86
CA ASN A 168 5.57 -9.89 -15.99
C ASN A 168 5.80 -11.07 -16.94
N LEU A 169 6.01 -12.28 -16.42
CA LEU A 169 6.13 -13.49 -17.23
C LEU A 169 4.82 -13.84 -17.97
N LEU A 170 3.69 -13.82 -17.24
CA LEU A 170 2.37 -14.06 -17.81
C LEU A 170 2.01 -13.02 -18.89
N ASN A 171 2.32 -11.74 -18.65
CA ASN A 171 2.10 -10.66 -19.62
C ASN A 171 3.00 -10.79 -20.87
N ALA A 172 4.14 -11.45 -20.74
CA ALA A 172 5.01 -11.79 -21.87
C ALA A 172 4.52 -13.01 -22.69
N GLY A 173 3.41 -13.64 -22.27
CA GLY A 173 2.83 -14.81 -22.94
C GLY A 173 3.35 -16.14 -22.41
N ASP A 174 4.05 -16.14 -21.27
CA ASP A 174 4.50 -17.37 -20.60
C ASP A 174 3.36 -18.03 -19.81
N GLU A 175 3.50 -19.30 -19.47
CA GLU A 175 2.51 -20.07 -18.73
C GLU A 175 3.11 -20.64 -17.44
N LEU A 176 2.37 -20.50 -16.33
CA LEU A 176 2.78 -21.08 -15.05
C LEU A 176 2.56 -22.60 -15.02
N MET A 177 3.61 -23.38 -15.24
CA MET A 177 3.55 -24.84 -15.21
C MET A 177 3.57 -25.41 -13.81
N LYS A 178 4.36 -24.83 -12.91
CA LYS A 178 4.50 -25.28 -11.53
C LYS A 178 5.00 -24.15 -10.64
N PHE A 179 4.44 -24.06 -9.45
CA PHE A 179 4.92 -23.17 -8.40
C PHE A 179 5.30 -23.99 -7.16
N SER A 180 6.47 -23.70 -6.57
CA SER A 180 6.93 -24.34 -5.33
C SER A 180 7.79 -23.34 -4.56
N GLY A 181 7.48 -23.12 -3.29
CA GLY A 181 8.22 -22.17 -2.46
C GLY A 181 7.62 -21.98 -1.07
N ILE A 182 8.39 -21.33 -0.20
CA ILE A 182 7.96 -20.89 1.13
C ILE A 182 7.62 -19.40 1.01
N LEU A 183 6.33 -19.06 1.14
CA LEU A 183 5.84 -17.70 0.92
C LEU A 183 5.40 -16.99 2.20
N SER A 184 5.33 -17.69 3.33
CA SER A 184 4.91 -17.16 4.62
C SER A 184 6.02 -17.35 5.65
N GLY A 185 6.62 -16.23 6.08
CA GLY A 185 7.61 -16.26 7.18
C GLY A 185 7.00 -16.74 8.48
N SER A 186 5.76 -16.34 8.80
CA SER A 186 5.05 -16.79 10.00
C SER A 186 4.86 -18.30 10.03
N LEU A 187 4.35 -18.87 8.94
CA LEU A 187 4.16 -20.33 8.84
C LEU A 187 5.50 -21.08 8.85
N SER A 188 6.50 -20.57 8.16
CA SER A 188 7.84 -21.16 8.16
C SER A 188 8.43 -21.22 9.57
N TYR A 189 8.28 -20.14 10.34
CA TYR A 189 8.73 -20.11 11.74
C TYR A 189 7.97 -21.12 12.61
N ILE A 190 6.63 -21.13 12.53
CA ILE A 190 5.78 -22.03 13.32
C ILE A 190 6.12 -23.49 13.00
N PHE A 191 6.17 -23.87 11.72
CA PHE A 191 6.49 -25.25 11.32
C PHE A 191 7.94 -25.64 11.67
N GLY A 192 8.89 -24.71 11.59
CA GLY A 192 10.26 -24.96 12.06
C GLY A 192 10.31 -25.27 13.55
N LYS A 193 9.51 -24.59 14.38
CA LYS A 193 9.41 -24.88 15.82
C LYS A 193 8.72 -26.23 16.11
N LEU A 194 7.76 -26.63 15.28
CA LEU A 194 7.16 -27.98 15.36
C LEU A 194 8.20 -29.06 15.06
N ASP A 195 9.05 -28.89 14.05
CA ASP A 195 10.11 -29.81 13.70
C ASP A 195 11.15 -29.91 14.81
N GLU A 196 11.36 -28.86 15.61
CA GLU A 196 12.18 -28.85 16.82
C GLU A 196 11.50 -29.56 18.03
N GLY A 197 10.25 -30.02 17.88
CA GLY A 197 9.50 -30.75 18.91
C GLY A 197 8.60 -29.87 19.79
N MET A 198 8.44 -28.56 19.47
CA MET A 198 7.52 -27.67 20.19
C MET A 198 6.08 -27.99 19.83
N SER A 199 5.14 -27.81 20.76
CA SER A 199 3.72 -27.95 20.44
C SER A 199 3.22 -26.81 19.56
N PHE A 200 2.14 -27.03 18.78
CA PHE A 200 1.56 -26.01 17.89
C PHE A 200 1.14 -24.75 18.67
N SER A 201 0.54 -24.92 19.84
CA SER A 201 0.09 -23.82 20.69
C SER A 201 1.27 -22.97 21.22
N GLU A 202 2.35 -23.60 21.63
CA GLU A 202 3.56 -22.91 22.09
C GLU A 202 4.23 -22.18 20.92
N ALA A 203 4.38 -22.84 19.76
CA ALA A 203 4.98 -22.24 18.58
C ALA A 203 4.22 -21.02 18.07
N THR A 204 2.88 -21.09 18.08
CA THR A 204 2.03 -19.95 17.69
C THR A 204 2.08 -18.80 18.70
N THR A 205 2.09 -19.11 20.00
CA THR A 205 2.23 -18.09 21.05
C THR A 205 3.57 -17.37 20.91
N LEU A 206 4.66 -18.13 20.76
CA LEU A 206 5.98 -17.55 20.58
C LEU A 206 6.10 -16.72 19.31
N ALA A 207 5.50 -17.16 18.19
CA ALA A 207 5.46 -16.39 16.96
C ALA A 207 4.73 -15.04 17.12
N ARG A 208 3.65 -15.03 17.92
CA ARG A 208 2.91 -13.82 18.24
C ARG A 208 3.74 -12.86 19.10
N GLU A 209 4.37 -13.35 20.16
CA GLU A 209 5.24 -12.55 21.04
C GLU A 209 6.41 -11.91 20.28
N MET A 210 6.95 -12.63 19.29
CA MET A 210 8.02 -12.12 18.42
C MET A 210 7.52 -11.19 17.28
N GLY A 211 6.20 -10.96 17.16
CA GLY A 211 5.62 -10.12 16.13
C GLY A 211 5.64 -10.73 14.72
N TYR A 212 5.70 -12.05 14.61
CA TYR A 212 5.68 -12.75 13.31
C TYR A 212 4.27 -13.09 12.82
N THR A 213 3.24 -12.78 13.62
CA THR A 213 1.84 -12.95 13.22
C THR A 213 1.21 -11.61 12.83
N GLU A 214 0.16 -11.67 12.00
CA GLU A 214 -0.66 -10.50 11.69
C GLU A 214 -1.42 -10.07 12.97
N PRO A 215 -1.74 -8.77 13.12
CA PRO A 215 -2.64 -8.32 14.18
C PRO A 215 -4.05 -8.91 13.98
N ASP A 216 -4.71 -9.26 15.08
CA ASP A 216 -6.09 -9.77 15.09
C ASP A 216 -7.10 -8.70 14.68
#